data_9d87261741174c1a06a9b4150bf97311
#
_entry.id   9d87261741174c1a06a9b4150bf97311
#
_cell.length_a   1.000
_cell.length_b   1.000
_cell.length_c   1.000
_cell.angle_alpha   90.00
_cell.angle_beta   90.00
_cell.angle_gamma   90.00
#
_symmetry.space_group_name_H-M   'P 1'
#
loop_
_entity.id
_entity.type
_entity.pdbx_description
1 polymer ?
#
loop_
_entity_poly.entity_id
_entity_poly.type
_entity_poly.pdbx_seq_one_letter_code
_entity_poly.pdbx_strand_id
1 'polypeptide(L)'
;MKNNNKFRLDVWGAITLGTIALYALFLLYPMAYLIRQSVLDPDTGSFTLAYFTKFFSKSYYFDTLINSFKVSITATVLSIAIGTPLAYLFTIFKIKGKSVLNILIVVASMSAPFIGAYSWILLLGRSGVITTFFKNLGIAIPDIYGFGGIVLVMTLQLFPLVFLYAKGALKNIDNSLIEAAENLGCSGIACFFKVVVPLIMPTLLAAALLVFMRSFADFGTPMLIGEGYRTFPVVLYTEFINEVGGSDGFAAAIAVIAIVITTLVFLVQKYVSNKNAFALNSMHPVEEREARKGINALVHLVVYLVVGIAIMPQAYVIYTSFKNTQGKIFVDGYSLQSYQTAIGKLGRSIQNTIIIPLLALVVIVLLAVLIAYLVVRRRNALTNVVDILSMIPYIVPGTVLGIALLIGFNKPPLLISGTMLIMVVALIIRRLPYTIRSSVAILQQIPMSIEEAAISLGASKMKAFFHITVPMMASGIISGAILSWVTMISELSTAIILYTGKTKTLTVAIYTEVIRGNYGTAAALSTIMTILTVISLLAFSKLNGGKDISL
;
A
#
# COMPACT_ATOMS: atom_id res chain seq x y z
N MET A 1 -20.47 13.94 -29.59
CA MET A 1 -19.48 14.50 -30.53
C MET A 1 -18.25 13.59 -30.55
N LYS A 2 -18.05 12.84 -31.64
CA LYS A 2 -16.82 12.06 -31.89
C LYS A 2 -15.72 13.04 -32.27
N ASN A 3 -14.98 13.56 -31.33
CA ASN A 3 -13.79 14.35 -31.61
C ASN A 3 -12.67 13.38 -32.03
N ASN A 4 -12.46 13.23 -33.33
CA ASN A 4 -11.25 12.60 -33.90
C ASN A 4 -10.07 13.54 -33.65
N ASN A 5 -9.57 13.58 -32.40
CA ASN A 5 -8.31 14.26 -32.10
C ASN A 5 -7.17 13.42 -32.71
N LYS A 6 -6.85 13.69 -33.97
CA LYS A 6 -5.65 13.15 -34.61
C LYS A 6 -4.42 13.58 -33.81
N PHE A 7 -3.49 12.63 -33.59
CA PHE A 7 -2.19 12.92 -33.01
C PHE A 7 -1.50 14.05 -33.81
N ARG A 8 -1.02 15.06 -33.10
CA ARG A 8 -0.22 16.15 -33.67
C ARG A 8 1.15 16.15 -33.04
N LEU A 9 2.19 16.26 -33.85
CA LEU A 9 3.58 16.44 -33.40
C LEU A 9 3.80 17.89 -32.94
N ASP A 10 3.08 18.28 -31.89
CA ASP A 10 3.33 19.49 -31.12
C ASP A 10 4.16 19.14 -29.87
N VAL A 11 4.46 20.13 -29.03
CA VAL A 11 5.18 19.93 -27.76
C VAL A 11 4.54 18.83 -26.91
N TRP A 12 3.21 18.78 -26.88
CA TRP A 12 2.46 17.76 -26.12
C TRP A 12 2.58 16.37 -26.75
N GLY A 13 2.65 16.30 -28.08
CA GLY A 13 2.92 15.05 -28.80
C GLY A 13 4.33 14.51 -28.48
N ALA A 14 5.34 15.38 -28.42
CA ALA A 14 6.68 15.02 -28.02
C ALA A 14 6.75 14.52 -26.57
N ILE A 15 6.06 15.19 -25.63
CA ILE A 15 5.93 14.74 -24.23
C ILE A 15 5.24 13.39 -24.15
N THR A 16 4.18 13.15 -24.95
CA THR A 16 3.49 11.85 -25.00
C THR A 16 4.43 10.73 -25.46
N LEU A 17 5.18 10.95 -26.52
CA LEU A 17 6.16 9.97 -27.02
C LEU A 17 7.29 9.74 -26.01
N GLY A 18 7.81 10.79 -25.39
CA GLY A 18 8.80 10.69 -24.32
C GLY A 18 8.30 9.87 -23.13
N THR A 19 7.06 10.08 -22.71
CA THR A 19 6.43 9.32 -21.64
C THR A 19 6.28 7.84 -22.02
N ILE A 20 5.84 7.54 -23.24
CA ILE A 20 5.76 6.16 -23.74
C ILE A 20 7.14 5.51 -23.75
N ALA A 21 8.16 6.24 -24.22
CA ALA A 21 9.55 5.74 -24.25
C ALA A 21 10.08 5.43 -22.84
N LEU A 22 9.76 6.27 -21.83
CA LEU A 22 10.11 6.00 -20.43
C LEU A 22 9.44 4.72 -19.90
N TYR A 23 8.14 4.56 -20.16
CA TYR A 23 7.45 3.32 -19.78
C TYR A 23 7.96 2.11 -20.56
N ALA A 24 8.26 2.26 -21.84
CA ALA A 24 8.83 1.19 -22.64
C ALA A 24 10.18 0.73 -22.08
N LEU A 25 11.06 1.67 -21.71
CA LEU A 25 12.39 1.37 -21.20
C LEU A 25 12.36 0.80 -19.78
N PHE A 26 11.65 1.46 -18.85
CA PHE A 26 11.76 1.12 -17.43
C PHE A 26 10.67 0.16 -16.93
N LEU A 27 9.58 -0.05 -17.68
CA LEU A 27 8.52 -0.98 -17.31
C LEU A 27 8.41 -2.14 -18.30
N LEU A 28 8.17 -1.86 -19.59
CA LEU A 28 7.89 -2.93 -20.55
C LEU A 28 9.13 -3.78 -20.86
N TYR A 29 10.30 -3.15 -21.02
CA TYR A 29 11.55 -3.88 -21.30
C TYR A 29 11.90 -4.89 -20.19
N PRO A 30 11.98 -4.52 -18.88
CA PRO A 30 12.27 -5.50 -17.84
C PRO A 30 11.18 -6.57 -17.71
N MET A 31 9.90 -6.22 -17.91
CA MET A 31 8.81 -7.19 -17.90
C MET A 31 8.90 -8.17 -19.07
N ALA A 32 9.19 -7.68 -20.27
CA ALA A 32 9.39 -8.54 -21.45
C ALA A 32 10.60 -9.47 -21.27
N TYR A 33 11.68 -8.95 -20.68
CA TYR A 33 12.85 -9.76 -20.38
C TYR A 33 12.56 -10.86 -19.35
N LEU A 34 11.80 -10.54 -18.31
CA LEU A 34 11.31 -11.49 -17.30
C LEU A 34 10.47 -12.60 -17.96
N ILE A 35 9.49 -12.21 -18.80
CA ILE A 35 8.64 -13.17 -19.54
C ILE A 35 9.50 -14.05 -20.45
N ARG A 36 10.43 -13.45 -21.18
CA ARG A 36 11.35 -14.22 -22.03
C ARG A 36 12.11 -15.27 -21.21
N GLN A 37 12.66 -14.88 -20.06
CA GLN A 37 13.43 -15.77 -19.20
C GLN A 37 12.60 -16.91 -18.59
N SER A 38 11.29 -16.69 -18.37
CA SER A 38 10.37 -17.70 -17.86
C SER A 38 10.04 -18.82 -18.84
N VAL A 39 10.30 -18.62 -20.14
CA VAL A 39 9.96 -19.56 -21.22
C VAL A 39 11.17 -20.03 -22.04
N LEU A 40 12.38 -19.65 -21.66
CA LEU A 40 13.60 -20.08 -22.33
C LEU A 40 14.46 -20.93 -21.40
N ASP A 41 14.96 -22.02 -21.92
CA ASP A 41 15.98 -22.84 -21.28
C ASP A 41 17.32 -22.09 -21.33
N PRO A 42 18.02 -21.87 -20.22
CA PRO A 42 19.26 -21.10 -20.18
C PRO A 42 20.42 -21.78 -20.91
N ASP A 43 20.41 -23.13 -20.98
CA ASP A 43 21.51 -23.91 -21.56
C ASP A 43 21.36 -24.08 -23.08
N THR A 44 20.12 -24.35 -23.53
CA THR A 44 19.84 -24.64 -24.95
C THR A 44 19.27 -23.44 -25.71
N GLY A 45 18.75 -22.42 -25.00
CA GLY A 45 18.04 -21.29 -25.61
C GLY A 45 16.70 -21.66 -26.25
N SER A 46 16.26 -22.92 -26.08
CA SER A 46 15.00 -23.43 -26.65
C SER A 46 13.79 -22.99 -25.81
N PHE A 47 12.62 -22.92 -26.46
CA PHE A 47 11.36 -22.65 -25.77
C PHE A 47 10.99 -23.81 -24.84
N THR A 48 10.68 -23.50 -23.58
CA THR A 48 10.28 -24.51 -22.59
C THR A 48 9.16 -23.99 -21.69
N LEU A 49 8.25 -24.88 -21.30
CA LEU A 49 7.25 -24.66 -20.27
C LEU A 49 7.53 -25.49 -19.00
N ALA A 50 8.73 -26.08 -18.90
CA ALA A 50 9.12 -26.96 -17.80
C ALA A 50 9.03 -26.26 -16.43
N TYR A 51 9.33 -24.97 -16.36
CA TYR A 51 9.24 -24.18 -15.13
C TYR A 51 7.79 -24.04 -14.63
N PHE A 52 6.85 -23.81 -15.55
CA PHE A 52 5.42 -23.76 -15.21
C PHE A 52 4.90 -25.13 -14.80
N THR A 53 5.27 -26.17 -15.54
CA THR A 53 4.92 -27.57 -15.18
C THR A 53 5.49 -27.91 -13.81
N LYS A 54 6.74 -27.56 -13.51
CA LYS A 54 7.37 -27.75 -12.18
C LYS A 54 6.56 -27.07 -11.08
N PHE A 55 6.08 -25.83 -11.30
CA PHE A 55 5.30 -25.10 -10.32
C PHE A 55 3.96 -25.77 -10.01
N PHE A 56 3.21 -26.17 -11.04
CA PHE A 56 1.88 -26.75 -10.88
C PHE A 56 1.89 -28.23 -10.48
N SER A 57 2.96 -29.00 -10.80
CA SER A 57 3.06 -30.43 -10.47
C SER A 57 3.57 -30.71 -9.06
N LYS A 58 4.32 -29.79 -8.45
CA LYS A 58 4.86 -29.98 -7.10
C LYS A 58 3.95 -29.31 -6.07
N SER A 59 3.32 -30.10 -5.19
CA SER A 59 2.46 -29.60 -4.08
C SER A 59 3.12 -28.48 -3.30
N TYR A 60 4.44 -28.58 -3.03
CA TYR A 60 5.20 -27.57 -2.34
C TYR A 60 5.00 -26.15 -2.90
N TYR A 61 4.98 -25.98 -4.23
CA TYR A 61 4.79 -24.68 -4.88
C TYR A 61 3.31 -24.31 -5.01
N PHE A 62 2.49 -25.27 -5.47
CA PHE A 62 1.07 -25.04 -5.69
C PHE A 62 0.33 -24.67 -4.40
N ASP A 63 0.66 -25.33 -3.28
CA ASP A 63 0.04 -25.07 -1.98
C ASP A 63 0.31 -23.64 -1.50
N THR A 64 1.45 -23.04 -1.88
CA THR A 64 1.75 -21.64 -1.52
C THR A 64 0.80 -20.65 -2.16
N LEU A 65 0.33 -20.95 -3.36
CA LEU A 65 -0.68 -20.16 -4.05
C LEU A 65 -2.03 -20.27 -3.32
N ILE A 66 -2.45 -21.49 -3.00
CA ILE A 66 -3.68 -21.74 -2.23
C ILE A 66 -3.61 -21.06 -0.86
N ASN A 67 -2.46 -21.15 -0.18
CA ASN A 67 -2.24 -20.49 1.10
C ASN A 67 -2.38 -18.97 0.99
N SER A 68 -1.82 -18.38 -0.07
CA SER A 68 -1.97 -16.93 -0.31
C SER A 68 -3.42 -16.53 -0.52
N PHE A 69 -4.20 -17.31 -1.28
CA PHE A 69 -5.63 -17.06 -1.43
C PHE A 69 -6.39 -17.20 -0.10
N LYS A 70 -6.14 -18.28 0.65
CA LYS A 70 -6.77 -18.48 1.98
C LYS A 70 -6.50 -17.30 2.91
N VAL A 71 -5.24 -16.91 3.06
CA VAL A 71 -4.85 -15.75 3.90
C VAL A 71 -5.54 -14.48 3.42
N SER A 72 -5.45 -14.19 2.11
CA SER A 72 -5.96 -12.92 1.57
C SER A 72 -7.47 -12.81 1.65
N ILE A 73 -8.21 -13.89 1.36
CA ILE A 73 -9.67 -13.92 1.50
C ILE A 73 -10.06 -13.75 2.97
N THR A 74 -9.45 -14.53 3.87
CA THR A 74 -9.78 -14.48 5.30
C THR A 74 -9.47 -13.10 5.90
N ALA A 75 -8.28 -12.54 5.62
CA ALA A 75 -7.91 -11.22 6.09
C ALA A 75 -8.84 -10.12 5.51
N THR A 76 -9.27 -10.25 4.26
CA THR A 76 -10.22 -9.32 3.63
C THR A 76 -11.58 -9.36 4.33
N VAL A 77 -12.14 -10.54 4.54
CA VAL A 77 -13.43 -10.71 5.21
C VAL A 77 -13.39 -10.14 6.64
N LEU A 78 -12.34 -10.47 7.40
CA LEU A 78 -12.19 -9.96 8.76
C LEU A 78 -11.93 -8.45 8.80
N SER A 79 -11.18 -7.90 7.84
CA SER A 79 -10.97 -6.45 7.74
C SER A 79 -12.27 -5.70 7.46
N ILE A 80 -13.15 -6.26 6.61
CA ILE A 80 -14.49 -5.70 6.36
C ILE A 80 -15.36 -5.81 7.61
N ALA A 81 -15.32 -6.96 8.27
CA ALA A 81 -16.12 -7.23 9.48
C ALA A 81 -15.75 -6.30 10.65
N ILE A 82 -14.51 -5.83 10.72
CA ILE A 82 -14.06 -4.88 11.74
C ILE A 82 -14.19 -3.43 11.25
N GLY A 83 -13.69 -3.14 10.05
CA GLY A 83 -13.58 -1.77 9.54
C GLY A 83 -14.92 -1.11 9.23
N THR A 84 -15.91 -1.88 8.70
CA THR A 84 -17.21 -1.33 8.34
C THR A 84 -18.06 -0.94 9.56
N PRO A 85 -18.25 -1.81 10.58
CA PRO A 85 -18.95 -1.42 11.79
C PRO A 85 -18.25 -0.29 12.54
N LEU A 86 -16.90 -0.30 12.59
CA LEU A 86 -16.14 0.78 13.22
C LEU A 86 -16.41 2.12 12.51
N ALA A 87 -16.40 2.15 11.17
CA ALA A 87 -16.72 3.34 10.39
C ALA A 87 -18.14 3.84 10.64
N TYR A 88 -19.11 2.93 10.74
CA TYR A 88 -20.49 3.24 11.07
C TYR A 88 -20.59 3.89 12.45
N LEU A 89 -19.98 3.29 13.49
CA LEU A 89 -19.96 3.84 14.84
C LEU A 89 -19.33 5.24 14.87
N PHE A 90 -18.22 5.42 14.15
CA PHE A 90 -17.53 6.71 14.04
C PHE A 90 -18.35 7.77 13.30
N THR A 91 -19.20 7.40 12.36
CA THR A 91 -19.97 8.37 11.57
C THR A 91 -21.25 8.79 12.29
N ILE A 92 -21.93 7.85 12.95
CA ILE A 92 -23.26 8.10 13.54
C ILE A 92 -23.21 8.61 14.97
N PHE A 93 -22.22 8.18 15.77
CA PHE A 93 -22.17 8.51 17.18
C PHE A 93 -21.15 9.58 17.53
N LYS A 94 -21.49 10.44 18.50
CA LYS A 94 -20.55 11.35 19.14
C LYS A 94 -19.60 10.55 20.03
N ILE A 95 -18.33 10.45 19.63
CA ILE A 95 -17.29 9.71 20.34
C ILE A 95 -16.30 10.69 20.95
N LYS A 96 -16.02 10.57 22.26
CA LYS A 96 -15.01 11.39 22.92
C LYS A 96 -13.62 11.08 22.35
N GLY A 97 -12.83 12.12 22.06
CA GLY A 97 -11.50 11.95 21.50
C GLY A 97 -11.48 11.46 20.04
N LYS A 98 -12.56 11.62 19.29
CA LYS A 98 -12.73 11.14 17.90
C LYS A 98 -11.58 11.53 16.98
N SER A 99 -11.07 12.76 17.08
CA SER A 99 -9.93 13.24 16.28
C SER A 99 -8.65 12.46 16.58
N VAL A 100 -8.35 12.22 17.85
CA VAL A 100 -7.17 11.44 18.27
C VAL A 100 -7.28 10.00 17.81
N LEU A 101 -8.45 9.38 18.01
CA LEU A 101 -8.71 8.00 17.57
C LEU A 101 -8.55 7.85 16.05
N ASN A 102 -9.04 8.82 15.28
CA ASN A 102 -8.87 8.84 13.83
C ASN A 102 -7.37 8.90 13.42
N ILE A 103 -6.58 9.74 14.10
CA ILE A 103 -5.12 9.80 13.89
C ILE A 103 -4.48 8.45 14.23
N LEU A 104 -4.84 7.83 15.35
CA LEU A 104 -4.30 6.54 15.74
C LEU A 104 -4.62 5.42 14.72
N ILE A 105 -5.84 5.40 14.17
CA ILE A 105 -6.22 4.46 13.10
C ILE A 105 -5.38 4.70 11.84
N VAL A 106 -5.17 5.96 11.45
CA VAL A 106 -4.33 6.31 10.30
C VAL A 106 -2.88 5.89 10.55
N VAL A 107 -2.32 6.17 11.72
CA VAL A 107 -0.96 5.74 12.10
C VAL A 107 -0.83 4.23 12.07
N ALA A 108 -1.82 3.48 12.60
CA ALA A 108 -1.83 2.03 12.54
C ALA A 108 -1.80 1.50 11.10
N SER A 109 -2.51 2.17 10.16
CA SER A 109 -2.55 1.77 8.74
C SER A 109 -1.26 2.06 7.98
N MET A 110 -0.48 3.04 8.44
CA MET A 110 0.74 3.50 7.78
C MET A 110 2.01 2.84 8.31
N SER A 111 1.91 2.04 9.36
CA SER A 111 3.01 1.22 9.83
C SER A 111 3.44 0.24 8.74
N ALA A 112 4.76 0.08 8.57
CA ALA A 112 5.25 -0.91 7.61
C ALA A 112 4.79 -2.32 8.03
N PRO A 113 4.28 -3.15 7.11
CA PRO A 113 3.67 -4.45 7.39
C PRO A 113 4.47 -5.34 8.32
N PHE A 114 5.76 -5.45 8.05
CA PHE A 114 6.68 -6.30 8.82
C PHE A 114 6.99 -5.76 10.22
N ILE A 115 6.82 -4.45 10.50
CA ILE A 115 6.96 -3.90 11.86
C ILE A 115 5.80 -4.41 12.73
N GLY A 116 4.59 -4.44 12.18
CA GLY A 116 3.44 -5.05 12.84
C GLY A 116 3.72 -6.52 13.15
N ALA A 117 4.18 -7.30 12.16
CA ALA A 117 4.52 -8.71 12.34
C ALA A 117 5.56 -8.93 13.44
N TYR A 118 6.66 -8.17 13.38
CA TYR A 118 7.70 -8.22 14.41
C TYR A 118 7.18 -7.88 15.80
N SER A 119 6.38 -6.83 15.92
CA SER A 119 5.78 -6.41 17.18
C SER A 119 4.87 -7.48 17.77
N TRP A 120 4.07 -8.12 16.93
CA TRP A 120 3.20 -9.22 17.34
C TRP A 120 3.99 -10.46 17.77
N ILE A 121 5.16 -10.72 17.18
CA ILE A 121 6.09 -11.76 17.66
C ILE A 121 6.55 -11.44 19.09
N LEU A 122 6.89 -10.18 19.39
CA LEU A 122 7.29 -9.78 20.74
C LEU A 122 6.12 -9.87 21.75
N LEU A 123 4.88 -9.70 21.31
CA LEU A 123 3.70 -9.77 22.18
C LEU A 123 3.18 -11.21 22.33
N LEU A 124 2.99 -11.94 21.23
CA LEU A 124 2.30 -13.23 21.17
C LEU A 124 3.20 -14.39 20.69
N GLY A 125 4.49 -14.16 20.46
CA GLY A 125 5.45 -15.24 20.14
C GLY A 125 5.63 -16.20 21.32
N ARG A 126 6.41 -17.27 21.12
CA ARG A 126 6.63 -18.32 22.14
C ARG A 126 7.13 -17.80 23.48
N SER A 127 7.91 -16.72 23.45
CA SER A 127 8.40 -15.99 24.64
C SER A 127 7.81 -14.58 24.72
N GLY A 128 6.68 -14.34 24.07
CA GLY A 128 6.01 -13.05 24.06
C GLY A 128 5.44 -12.69 25.44
N VAL A 129 5.31 -11.38 25.70
CA VAL A 129 4.85 -10.90 27.02
C VAL A 129 3.43 -11.36 27.32
N ILE A 130 2.52 -11.26 26.36
CA ILE A 130 1.14 -11.72 26.53
C ILE A 130 1.09 -13.25 26.68
N THR A 131 1.86 -13.97 25.87
CA THR A 131 1.95 -15.43 25.94
C THR A 131 2.45 -15.88 27.31
N THR A 132 3.52 -15.26 27.80
CA THR A 132 4.09 -15.56 29.13
C THR A 132 3.12 -15.22 30.25
N PHE A 133 2.41 -14.09 30.16
CA PHE A 133 1.40 -13.72 31.15
C PHE A 133 0.29 -14.77 31.26
N PHE A 134 -0.30 -15.19 30.14
CA PHE A 134 -1.36 -16.23 30.15
C PHE A 134 -0.82 -17.60 30.57
N LYS A 135 0.41 -17.96 30.16
CA LYS A 135 1.06 -19.19 30.59
C LYS A 135 1.24 -19.24 32.12
N ASN A 136 1.60 -18.12 32.72
CA ASN A 136 1.73 -18.03 34.18
C ASN A 136 0.36 -18.16 34.91
N LEU A 137 -0.74 -17.86 34.23
CA LEU A 137 -2.11 -18.10 34.73
C LEU A 137 -2.62 -19.52 34.41
N GLY A 138 -1.79 -20.39 33.83
CA GLY A 138 -2.19 -21.75 33.44
C GLY A 138 -3.02 -21.81 32.15
N ILE A 139 -3.15 -20.70 31.39
CA ILE A 139 -3.93 -20.62 30.17
C ILE A 139 -3.00 -20.74 28.97
N ALA A 140 -3.17 -21.77 28.15
CA ALA A 140 -2.47 -21.91 26.88
C ALA A 140 -3.18 -21.10 25.80
N ILE A 141 -2.49 -20.12 25.22
CA ILE A 141 -2.97 -19.38 24.05
C ILE A 141 -2.31 -19.93 22.77
N PRO A 142 -3.01 -19.88 21.62
CA PRO A 142 -2.45 -20.32 20.34
C PRO A 142 -1.18 -19.54 19.97
N ASP A 143 -0.27 -20.22 19.31
CA ASP A 143 0.96 -19.63 18.80
C ASP A 143 0.65 -18.61 17.68
N ILE A 144 1.40 -17.50 17.65
CA ILE A 144 1.23 -16.45 16.61
C ILE A 144 1.71 -16.93 15.23
N TYR A 145 2.45 -18.03 15.17
CA TYR A 145 3.05 -18.49 13.93
C TYR A 145 2.05 -19.25 13.04
N GLY A 146 2.29 -19.19 11.72
CA GLY A 146 1.47 -19.86 10.72
C GLY A 146 0.24 -19.05 10.29
N PHE A 147 -0.78 -19.74 9.78
CA PHE A 147 -1.96 -19.14 9.16
C PHE A 147 -2.68 -18.14 10.08
N GLY A 148 -2.98 -18.52 11.31
CA GLY A 148 -3.75 -17.69 12.25
C GLY A 148 -3.06 -16.37 12.57
N GLY A 149 -1.76 -16.39 12.80
CA GLY A 149 -0.98 -15.19 13.07
C GLY A 149 -0.84 -14.27 11.85
N ILE A 150 -0.60 -14.85 10.66
CA ILE A 150 -0.55 -14.05 9.43
C ILE A 150 -1.90 -13.33 9.23
N VAL A 151 -3.02 -14.04 9.36
CA VAL A 151 -4.36 -13.47 9.22
C VAL A 151 -4.64 -12.39 10.25
N LEU A 152 -4.29 -12.63 11.53
CA LEU A 152 -4.45 -11.65 12.61
C LEU A 152 -3.71 -10.35 12.30
N VAL A 153 -2.42 -10.45 11.99
CA VAL A 153 -1.59 -9.28 11.73
C VAL A 153 -2.07 -8.52 10.48
N MET A 154 -2.35 -9.23 9.39
CA MET A 154 -2.86 -8.60 8.17
C MET A 154 -4.22 -7.95 8.38
N THR A 155 -5.12 -8.58 9.13
CA THR A 155 -6.43 -8.00 9.44
C THR A 155 -6.28 -6.69 10.21
N LEU A 156 -5.49 -6.69 11.29
CA LEU A 156 -5.27 -5.51 12.13
C LEU A 156 -4.54 -4.37 11.39
N GLN A 157 -3.75 -4.69 10.38
CA GLN A 157 -3.07 -3.72 9.54
C GLN A 157 -3.96 -3.16 8.43
N LEU A 158 -4.89 -3.97 7.88
CA LEU A 158 -5.64 -3.62 6.68
C LEU A 158 -7.07 -3.15 6.98
N PHE A 159 -7.66 -3.46 8.16
CA PHE A 159 -9.00 -2.94 8.50
C PHE A 159 -9.08 -1.40 8.50
N PRO A 160 -8.01 -0.62 8.86
CA PRO A 160 -8.08 0.82 8.77
C PRO A 160 -8.32 1.34 7.35
N LEU A 161 -7.86 0.61 6.33
CA LEU A 161 -8.16 0.93 4.95
C LEU A 161 -9.66 0.81 4.66
N VAL A 162 -10.28 -0.31 5.09
CA VAL A 162 -11.74 -0.49 4.98
C VAL A 162 -12.49 0.59 5.74
N PHE A 163 -12.04 0.91 6.97
CA PHE A 163 -12.60 1.98 7.79
C PHE A 163 -12.60 3.32 7.06
N LEU A 164 -11.50 3.72 6.44
CA LEU A 164 -11.39 5.00 5.72
C LEU A 164 -12.32 5.06 4.51
N TYR A 165 -12.37 3.99 3.70
CA TYR A 165 -13.27 3.88 2.56
C TYR A 165 -14.75 3.88 2.98
N ALA A 166 -15.10 3.08 3.97
CA ALA A 166 -16.46 3.02 4.50
C ALA A 166 -16.88 4.34 5.12
N LYS A 167 -16.02 4.99 5.92
CA LYS A 167 -16.27 6.32 6.50
C LYS A 167 -16.50 7.39 5.43
N GLY A 168 -15.69 7.37 4.35
CA GLY A 168 -15.88 8.26 3.21
C GLY A 168 -17.22 8.04 2.51
N ALA A 169 -17.63 6.80 2.28
CA ALA A 169 -18.90 6.46 1.68
C ALA A 169 -20.09 6.83 2.58
N LEU A 170 -19.99 6.58 3.89
CA LEU A 170 -21.01 6.90 4.86
C LEU A 170 -21.30 8.41 4.94
N LYS A 171 -20.29 9.25 4.81
CA LYS A 171 -20.46 10.71 4.76
C LYS A 171 -21.26 11.20 3.53
N ASN A 172 -21.32 10.40 2.49
CA ASN A 172 -22.04 10.71 1.23
C ASN A 172 -23.46 10.11 1.21
N ILE A 173 -23.89 9.40 2.25
CA ILE A 173 -25.29 8.92 2.39
C ILE A 173 -26.16 10.09 2.79
N ASP A 174 -27.32 10.21 2.15
CA ASP A 174 -28.36 11.14 2.58
C ASP A 174 -29.06 10.61 3.84
N ASN A 175 -29.06 11.40 4.91
CA ASN A 175 -29.66 11.02 6.20
C ASN A 175 -31.15 10.71 6.09
N SER A 176 -31.85 11.34 5.14
CA SER A 176 -33.27 11.10 4.88
C SER A 176 -33.59 9.62 4.57
N LEU A 177 -32.64 8.90 3.94
CA LEU A 177 -32.81 7.47 3.67
C LEU A 177 -32.78 6.61 4.94
N ILE A 178 -31.93 7.00 5.89
CA ILE A 178 -31.84 6.32 7.20
C ILE A 178 -33.09 6.64 8.03
N GLU A 179 -33.51 7.90 8.07
CA GLU A 179 -34.72 8.34 8.78
C GLU A 179 -35.99 7.70 8.20
N ALA A 180 -36.12 7.61 6.89
CA ALA A 180 -37.22 6.93 6.24
C ALA A 180 -37.28 5.45 6.64
N ALA A 181 -36.13 4.76 6.69
CA ALA A 181 -36.07 3.38 7.13
C ALA A 181 -36.40 3.23 8.62
N GLU A 182 -35.95 4.15 9.48
CA GLU A 182 -36.29 4.18 10.91
C GLU A 182 -37.79 4.41 11.12
N ASN A 183 -38.43 5.31 10.35
CA ASN A 183 -39.86 5.55 10.36
C ASN A 183 -40.69 4.32 9.92
N LEU A 184 -40.13 3.47 9.06
CA LEU A 184 -40.71 2.18 8.67
C LEU A 184 -40.42 1.05 9.67
N GLY A 185 -39.90 1.38 10.86
CA GLY A 185 -39.64 0.42 11.94
C GLY A 185 -38.29 -0.30 11.85
N CYS A 186 -37.43 0.07 10.93
CA CYS A 186 -36.08 -0.49 10.84
C CYS A 186 -35.15 0.27 11.81
N SER A 187 -34.60 -0.41 12.80
CA SER A 187 -33.76 0.24 13.81
C SER A 187 -32.47 -0.51 14.12
N GLY A 188 -31.45 0.21 14.61
CA GLY A 188 -30.23 -0.34 15.13
C GLY A 188 -29.46 -1.23 14.10
N ILE A 189 -29.17 -2.46 14.51
CA ILE A 189 -28.39 -3.42 13.70
C ILE A 189 -29.12 -3.79 12.40
N ALA A 190 -30.47 -3.87 12.43
CA ALA A 190 -31.26 -4.18 11.24
C ALA A 190 -31.11 -3.09 10.17
N CYS A 191 -31.15 -1.81 10.56
CA CYS A 191 -30.91 -0.68 9.65
C CYS A 191 -29.50 -0.69 9.07
N PHE A 192 -28.50 -1.01 9.89
CA PHE A 192 -27.12 -1.16 9.43
C PHE A 192 -27.02 -2.19 8.29
N PHE A 193 -27.50 -3.41 8.48
CA PHE A 193 -27.36 -4.48 7.48
C PHE A 193 -28.31 -4.34 6.29
N LYS A 194 -29.56 -3.87 6.49
CA LYS A 194 -30.58 -3.83 5.44
C LYS A 194 -30.55 -2.55 4.60
N VAL A 195 -30.02 -1.45 5.14
CA VAL A 195 -30.02 -0.13 4.46
C VAL A 195 -28.60 0.38 4.25
N VAL A 196 -27.83 0.55 5.31
CA VAL A 196 -26.54 1.22 5.24
C VAL A 196 -25.52 0.40 4.45
N VAL A 197 -25.34 -0.89 4.78
CA VAL A 197 -24.38 -1.76 4.09
C VAL A 197 -24.67 -1.88 2.59
N PRO A 198 -25.91 -2.12 2.13
CA PRO A 198 -26.21 -2.12 0.69
C PRO A 198 -25.91 -0.80 -0.01
N LEU A 199 -26.16 0.35 0.60
CA LEU A 199 -25.88 1.67 0.02
C LEU A 199 -24.37 1.90 -0.20
N ILE A 200 -23.52 1.44 0.73
CA ILE A 200 -22.05 1.59 0.61
C ILE A 200 -21.37 0.37 -0.02
N MET A 201 -22.13 -0.65 -0.43
CA MET A 201 -21.61 -1.90 -0.98
C MET A 201 -20.60 -1.69 -2.14
N PRO A 202 -20.82 -0.78 -3.11
CA PRO A 202 -19.84 -0.54 -4.16
C PRO A 202 -18.47 -0.13 -3.62
N THR A 203 -18.46 0.76 -2.62
CA THR A 203 -17.22 1.21 -1.98
C THR A 203 -16.60 0.11 -1.13
N LEU A 204 -17.41 -0.69 -0.43
CA LEU A 204 -16.91 -1.84 0.34
C LEU A 204 -16.27 -2.90 -0.58
N LEU A 205 -16.86 -3.17 -1.75
CA LEU A 205 -16.26 -4.09 -2.74
C LEU A 205 -14.94 -3.55 -3.27
N ALA A 206 -14.84 -2.25 -3.53
CA ALA A 206 -13.58 -1.63 -3.92
C ALA A 206 -12.51 -1.74 -2.82
N ALA A 207 -12.89 -1.46 -1.57
CA ALA A 207 -12.00 -1.62 -0.41
C ALA A 207 -11.59 -3.08 -0.20
N ALA A 208 -12.53 -4.03 -0.33
CA ALA A 208 -12.27 -5.46 -0.23
C ALA A 208 -11.19 -5.94 -1.20
N LEU A 209 -11.30 -5.51 -2.44
CA LEU A 209 -10.35 -5.90 -3.48
C LEU A 209 -8.97 -5.26 -3.27
N LEU A 210 -8.93 -4.01 -2.75
CA LEU A 210 -7.67 -3.38 -2.36
C LEU A 210 -7.00 -4.11 -1.19
N VAL A 211 -7.76 -4.51 -0.18
CA VAL A 211 -7.27 -5.30 0.95
C VAL A 211 -6.76 -6.65 0.47
N PHE A 212 -7.53 -7.33 -0.39
CA PHE A 212 -7.12 -8.61 -0.98
C PHE A 212 -5.79 -8.47 -1.74
N MET A 213 -5.67 -7.47 -2.62
CA MET A 213 -4.45 -7.25 -3.41
C MET A 213 -3.24 -6.94 -2.53
N ARG A 214 -3.42 -6.11 -1.48
CA ARG A 214 -2.35 -5.81 -0.54
C ARG A 214 -1.93 -7.04 0.26
N SER A 215 -2.88 -7.82 0.75
CA SER A 215 -2.61 -9.06 1.49
C SER A 215 -1.94 -10.12 0.60
N PHE A 216 -2.43 -10.30 -0.64
CA PHE A 216 -1.87 -11.26 -1.59
C PHE A 216 -0.44 -10.92 -2.01
N ALA A 217 -0.11 -9.63 -2.11
CA ALA A 217 1.21 -9.15 -2.50
C ALA A 217 2.16 -8.94 -1.30
N ASP A 218 1.70 -9.14 -0.07
CA ASP A 218 2.55 -8.95 1.11
C ASP A 218 3.55 -10.09 1.25
N PHE A 219 4.81 -9.69 1.30
CA PHE A 219 5.94 -10.57 1.53
C PHE A 219 6.37 -10.56 3.00
N GLY A 220 6.36 -9.37 3.63
CA GLY A 220 7.02 -9.13 4.90
C GLY A 220 6.40 -9.88 6.08
N THR A 221 5.08 -9.83 6.20
CA THR A 221 4.36 -10.50 7.30
C THR A 221 4.48 -12.03 7.23
N PRO A 222 4.19 -12.68 6.08
CA PRO A 222 4.32 -14.14 6.00
C PRO A 222 5.77 -14.62 6.14
N MET A 223 6.75 -13.84 5.72
CA MET A 223 8.16 -14.19 5.86
C MET A 223 8.60 -14.25 7.32
N LEU A 224 8.05 -13.38 8.19
CA LEU A 224 8.40 -13.33 9.60
C LEU A 224 7.60 -14.30 10.47
N ILE A 225 6.29 -14.44 10.19
CA ILE A 225 5.36 -15.19 11.06
C ILE A 225 5.01 -16.57 10.47
N GLY A 226 5.17 -16.73 9.17
CA GLY A 226 4.64 -17.91 8.46
C GLY A 226 5.25 -19.23 8.91
N GLU A 227 6.54 -19.25 9.29
CA GLU A 227 7.30 -20.50 9.57
C GLU A 227 7.09 -21.54 8.44
N GLY A 228 6.41 -22.65 8.75
CA GLY A 228 6.05 -23.70 7.77
C GLY A 228 4.89 -23.34 6.86
N TYR A 229 4.08 -22.33 7.17
CA TYR A 229 2.97 -21.87 6.34
C TYR A 229 3.44 -20.84 5.32
N ARG A 230 3.94 -21.34 4.20
CA ARG A 230 4.52 -20.49 3.14
C ARG A 230 3.45 -19.91 2.23
N THR A 231 3.61 -18.63 1.88
CA THR A 231 2.79 -17.93 0.89
C THR A 231 3.55 -17.75 -0.42
N PHE A 232 2.83 -17.49 -1.48
CA PHE A 232 3.38 -17.33 -2.82
C PHE A 232 4.46 -16.23 -2.93
N PRO A 233 4.31 -15.01 -2.37
CA PRO A 233 5.38 -13.99 -2.40
C PRO A 233 6.65 -14.40 -1.67
N VAL A 234 6.52 -15.20 -0.60
CA VAL A 234 7.67 -15.72 0.15
C VAL A 234 8.46 -16.71 -0.69
N VAL A 235 7.77 -17.64 -1.35
CA VAL A 235 8.43 -18.62 -2.22
C VAL A 235 9.07 -17.95 -3.44
N LEU A 236 8.41 -16.98 -4.05
CA LEU A 236 9.01 -16.20 -5.12
C LEU A 236 10.35 -15.56 -4.67
N TYR A 237 10.37 -14.97 -3.48
CA TYR A 237 11.57 -14.36 -2.93
C TYR A 237 12.66 -15.41 -2.63
N THR A 238 12.29 -16.52 -1.97
CA THR A 238 13.26 -17.55 -1.58
C THR A 238 13.86 -18.27 -2.79
N GLU A 239 13.08 -18.58 -3.82
CA GLU A 239 13.58 -19.20 -5.05
C GLU A 239 14.50 -18.24 -5.84
N PHE A 240 14.24 -16.93 -5.78
CA PHE A 240 15.07 -15.94 -6.45
C PHE A 240 16.43 -15.73 -5.73
N ILE A 241 16.46 -15.77 -4.39
CA ILE A 241 17.69 -15.54 -3.60
C ILE A 241 18.49 -16.83 -3.40
N ASN A 242 17.92 -17.99 -3.71
CA ASN A 242 18.58 -19.27 -3.48
C ASN A 242 19.80 -19.43 -4.38
N GLU A 243 21.00 -19.28 -3.79
CA GLU A 243 22.29 -19.40 -4.50
C GLU A 243 22.59 -20.84 -4.93
N VAL A 244 21.95 -21.84 -4.28
CA VAL A 244 22.20 -23.26 -4.53
C VAL A 244 21.07 -23.85 -5.39
N GLY A 245 21.29 -23.92 -6.69
CA GLY A 245 20.37 -24.56 -7.64
C GLY A 245 19.13 -23.72 -8.02
N GLY A 246 19.12 -22.44 -7.68
CA GLY A 246 18.11 -21.49 -8.16
C GLY A 246 18.29 -21.25 -9.67
N SER A 247 17.24 -21.43 -10.46
CA SER A 247 17.26 -20.98 -11.85
C SER A 247 16.52 -19.67 -11.97
N ASP A 248 17.16 -18.65 -12.51
CA ASP A 248 16.52 -17.36 -12.82
C ASP A 248 15.23 -17.56 -13.62
N GLY A 249 15.19 -18.60 -14.48
CA GLY A 249 14.03 -18.96 -15.28
C GLY A 249 12.84 -19.46 -14.43
N PHE A 250 13.10 -20.23 -13.36
CA PHE A 250 12.02 -20.71 -12.49
C PHE A 250 11.44 -19.57 -11.63
N ALA A 251 12.30 -18.70 -11.05
CA ALA A 251 11.84 -17.52 -10.35
C ALA A 251 11.07 -16.56 -11.27
N ALA A 252 11.53 -16.41 -12.53
CA ALA A 252 10.83 -15.63 -13.55
C ALA A 252 9.44 -16.24 -13.88
N ALA A 253 9.33 -17.57 -13.97
CA ALA A 253 8.04 -18.23 -14.20
C ALA A 253 7.06 -18.01 -13.04
N ILE A 254 7.53 -18.10 -11.78
CA ILE A 254 6.72 -17.78 -10.60
C ILE A 254 6.27 -16.31 -10.64
N ALA A 255 7.16 -15.40 -11.03
CA ALA A 255 6.84 -13.97 -11.17
C ALA A 255 5.78 -13.73 -12.26
N VAL A 256 5.83 -14.44 -13.39
CA VAL A 256 4.81 -14.36 -14.45
C VAL A 256 3.46 -14.90 -13.95
N ILE A 257 3.44 -15.99 -13.21
CA ILE A 257 2.21 -16.49 -12.56
C ILE A 257 1.60 -15.41 -11.65
N ALA A 258 2.44 -14.72 -10.86
CA ALA A 258 1.98 -13.60 -10.02
C ALA A 258 1.32 -12.50 -10.84
N ILE A 259 1.94 -12.06 -11.95
CA ILE A 259 1.40 -11.03 -12.85
C ILE A 259 0.05 -11.46 -13.41
N VAL A 260 -0.08 -12.69 -13.87
CA VAL A 260 -1.34 -13.22 -14.43
C VAL A 260 -2.44 -13.18 -13.37
N ILE A 261 -2.18 -13.70 -12.18
CA ILE A 261 -3.16 -13.74 -11.08
C ILE A 261 -3.59 -12.34 -10.67
N THR A 262 -2.63 -11.44 -10.41
CA THR A 262 -2.94 -10.08 -9.97
C THR A 262 -3.64 -9.28 -11.06
N THR A 263 -3.33 -9.52 -12.34
CA THR A 263 -4.06 -8.94 -13.47
C THR A 263 -5.50 -9.42 -13.53
N LEU A 264 -5.75 -10.73 -13.38
CA LEU A 264 -7.11 -11.28 -13.33
C LEU A 264 -7.92 -10.68 -12.19
N VAL A 265 -7.35 -10.62 -10.98
CA VAL A 265 -8.01 -10.01 -9.82
C VAL A 265 -8.33 -8.53 -10.08
N PHE A 266 -7.40 -7.79 -10.67
CA PHE A 266 -7.61 -6.39 -11.02
C PHE A 266 -8.73 -6.22 -12.08
N LEU A 267 -8.78 -7.08 -13.09
CA LEU A 267 -9.84 -7.03 -14.10
C LEU A 267 -11.21 -7.32 -13.48
N VAL A 268 -11.29 -8.30 -12.57
CA VAL A 268 -12.52 -8.57 -11.79
C VAL A 268 -12.89 -7.35 -10.96
N GLN A 269 -11.93 -6.72 -10.28
CA GLN A 269 -12.15 -5.49 -9.53
C GLN A 269 -12.75 -4.39 -10.41
N LYS A 270 -12.12 -4.12 -11.55
CA LYS A 270 -12.57 -3.08 -12.48
C LYS A 270 -13.99 -3.34 -12.99
N TYR A 271 -14.28 -4.60 -13.30
CA TYR A 271 -15.63 -5.00 -13.75
C TYR A 271 -16.68 -4.79 -12.65
N VAL A 272 -16.42 -5.27 -11.43
CA VAL A 272 -17.32 -5.15 -10.29
C VAL A 272 -17.53 -3.69 -9.88
N SER A 273 -16.46 -2.91 -9.83
CA SER A 273 -16.51 -1.48 -9.49
C SER A 273 -17.34 -0.69 -10.51
N ASN A 274 -17.16 -0.94 -11.81
CA ASN A 274 -17.90 -0.23 -12.85
C ASN A 274 -19.40 -0.61 -12.86
N LYS A 275 -19.74 -1.87 -12.57
CA LYS A 275 -21.14 -2.34 -12.56
C LYS A 275 -21.93 -1.76 -11.40
N ASN A 276 -21.30 -1.49 -10.28
CA ASN A 276 -21.93 -1.06 -9.04
C ASN A 276 -21.66 0.43 -8.71
N ALA A 277 -21.22 1.21 -9.68
CA ALA A 277 -20.99 2.64 -9.48
C ALA A 277 -22.33 3.39 -9.36
N PHE A 278 -22.72 3.77 -8.14
CA PHE A 278 -23.81 4.69 -7.87
C PHE A 278 -23.24 6.04 -7.44
N ALA A 279 -23.74 7.12 -8.05
CA ALA A 279 -23.43 8.46 -7.59
C ALA A 279 -24.31 8.75 -6.36
N LEU A 280 -23.75 8.67 -5.17
CA LEU A 280 -24.39 9.14 -3.95
C LEU A 280 -24.11 10.64 -3.81
N ASN A 281 -25.12 11.47 -3.96
CA ASN A 281 -25.06 12.90 -3.66
C ASN A 281 -25.90 13.13 -2.41
N SER A 282 -25.26 13.44 -1.29
CA SER A 282 -25.94 13.80 -0.06
C SER A 282 -26.36 15.26 -0.09
N MET A 283 -27.67 15.51 -0.04
CA MET A 283 -28.22 16.84 0.26
C MET A 283 -28.25 17.10 1.77
N HIS A 284 -28.43 16.05 2.57
CA HIS A 284 -28.45 16.09 4.03
C HIS A 284 -27.44 15.08 4.57
N PRO A 285 -26.22 15.53 4.96
CA PRO A 285 -25.20 14.65 5.50
C PRO A 285 -25.66 14.03 6.83
N VAL A 286 -25.21 12.82 7.12
CA VAL A 286 -25.54 12.10 8.36
C VAL A 286 -25.05 12.91 9.56
N GLU A 287 -25.96 13.28 10.47
CA GLU A 287 -25.65 13.99 11.69
C GLU A 287 -25.24 13.06 12.82
N GLU A 288 -24.26 13.50 13.61
CA GLU A 288 -23.80 12.74 14.77
C GLU A 288 -24.84 12.83 15.91
N ARG A 289 -25.30 11.68 16.39
CA ARG A 289 -26.27 11.58 17.48
C ARG A 289 -25.66 11.03 18.77
N GLU A 290 -26.23 11.43 19.91
CA GLU A 290 -25.87 10.84 21.19
C GLU A 290 -26.61 9.52 21.39
N ALA A 291 -25.87 8.45 21.69
CA ALA A 291 -26.46 7.17 22.02
C ALA A 291 -27.06 7.19 23.44
N ARG A 292 -28.07 6.36 23.72
CA ARG A 292 -28.55 6.11 25.08
C ARG A 292 -27.41 5.66 25.98
N LYS A 293 -27.40 6.02 27.27
CA LYS A 293 -26.28 5.84 28.22
C LYS A 293 -25.62 4.45 28.12
N GLY A 294 -26.36 3.35 28.10
CA GLY A 294 -25.81 2.00 28.00
C GLY A 294 -25.16 1.69 26.64
N ILE A 295 -25.81 2.09 25.55
CA ILE A 295 -25.30 1.94 24.19
C ILE A 295 -24.07 2.82 24.00
N ASN A 296 -24.07 4.02 24.56
CA ASN A 296 -22.91 4.95 24.46
C ASN A 296 -21.67 4.35 25.13
N ALA A 297 -21.83 3.74 26.32
CA ALA A 297 -20.70 3.05 26.98
C ALA A 297 -20.16 1.89 26.13
N LEU A 298 -21.03 1.08 25.54
CA LEU A 298 -20.66 -0.03 24.67
C LEU A 298 -19.93 0.46 23.40
N VAL A 299 -20.44 1.52 22.74
CA VAL A 299 -19.82 2.13 21.55
C VAL A 299 -18.40 2.60 21.87
N HIS A 300 -18.22 3.33 22.98
CA HIS A 300 -16.89 3.79 23.38
C HIS A 300 -15.96 2.62 23.72
N LEU A 301 -16.46 1.60 24.43
CA LEU A 301 -15.66 0.42 24.76
C LEU A 301 -15.18 -0.29 23.51
N VAL A 302 -16.07 -0.57 22.55
CA VAL A 302 -15.73 -1.27 21.30
C VAL A 302 -14.71 -0.45 20.49
N VAL A 303 -14.97 0.86 20.33
CA VAL A 303 -14.08 1.73 19.56
C VAL A 303 -12.69 1.83 20.20
N TYR A 304 -12.62 2.07 21.51
CA TYR A 304 -11.33 2.20 22.21
C TYR A 304 -10.57 0.87 22.23
N LEU A 305 -11.27 -0.25 22.37
CA LEU A 305 -10.67 -1.58 22.35
C LEU A 305 -10.06 -1.89 20.97
N VAL A 306 -10.82 -1.69 19.89
CA VAL A 306 -10.34 -1.96 18.53
C VAL A 306 -9.16 -1.05 18.17
N VAL A 307 -9.25 0.25 18.48
CA VAL A 307 -8.15 1.19 18.21
C VAL A 307 -6.95 0.90 19.11
N GLY A 308 -7.19 0.54 20.39
CA GLY A 308 -6.13 0.15 21.32
C GLY A 308 -5.36 -1.08 20.85
N ILE A 309 -6.07 -2.12 20.41
CA ILE A 309 -5.42 -3.32 19.83
C ILE A 309 -4.65 -2.97 18.55
N ALA A 310 -5.19 -2.11 17.70
CA ALA A 310 -4.52 -1.74 16.46
C ALA A 310 -3.22 -0.96 16.67
N ILE A 311 -3.16 -0.09 17.69
CA ILE A 311 -1.96 0.71 17.99
C ILE A 311 -0.98 0.01 18.94
N MET A 312 -1.42 -1.03 19.65
CA MET A 312 -0.63 -1.74 20.64
C MET A 312 0.73 -2.23 20.11
N PRO A 313 0.84 -2.79 18.89
CA PRO A 313 2.13 -3.21 18.35
C PRO A 313 3.14 -2.07 18.25
N GLN A 314 2.71 -0.91 17.76
CA GLN A 314 3.57 0.26 17.61
C GLN A 314 4.01 0.80 18.98
N ALA A 315 3.05 0.90 19.93
CA ALA A 315 3.35 1.34 21.29
C ALA A 315 4.35 0.40 21.96
N TYR A 316 4.19 -0.91 21.75
CA TYR A 316 5.09 -1.90 22.34
C TYR A 316 6.50 -1.86 21.73
N VAL A 317 6.64 -1.64 20.42
CA VAL A 317 7.95 -1.46 19.78
C VAL A 317 8.63 -0.19 20.30
N ILE A 318 7.91 0.91 20.45
CA ILE A 318 8.45 2.14 21.04
C ILE A 318 8.93 1.86 22.46
N TYR A 319 8.14 1.15 23.27
CA TYR A 319 8.54 0.77 24.62
C TYR A 319 9.82 -0.09 24.63
N THR A 320 9.87 -1.14 23.81
CA THR A 320 11.01 -2.07 23.77
C THR A 320 12.27 -1.45 23.17
N SER A 321 12.16 -0.36 22.39
CA SER A 321 13.32 0.35 21.86
C SER A 321 14.21 0.99 22.94
N PHE A 322 13.65 1.25 24.11
CA PHE A 322 14.36 1.78 25.27
C PHE A 322 14.85 0.70 26.23
N LYS A 323 14.45 -0.57 26.07
CA LYS A 323 14.91 -1.66 26.92
C LYS A 323 16.36 -2.03 26.62
N ASN A 324 17.07 -2.44 27.66
CA ASN A 324 18.41 -3.02 27.53
C ASN A 324 18.32 -4.35 26.78
N THR A 325 19.33 -4.65 25.98
CA THR A 325 19.44 -5.93 25.27
C THR A 325 20.79 -6.57 25.56
N GLN A 326 20.79 -7.88 25.80
CA GLN A 326 21.98 -8.69 25.89
C GLN A 326 21.91 -9.76 24.79
N GLY A 327 22.64 -9.53 23.70
CA GLY A 327 22.51 -10.34 22.49
C GLY A 327 21.10 -10.23 21.88
N LYS A 328 20.38 -11.35 21.82
CA LYS A 328 19.03 -11.45 21.25
C LYS A 328 17.89 -11.25 22.27
N ILE A 329 18.19 -11.02 23.54
CA ILE A 329 17.21 -11.03 24.63
C ILE A 329 17.09 -9.63 25.22
N PHE A 330 15.85 -9.20 25.51
CA PHE A 330 15.61 -8.03 26.34
C PHE A 330 15.87 -8.37 27.81
N VAL A 331 16.64 -7.52 28.48
CA VAL A 331 16.96 -7.64 29.90
C VAL A 331 16.40 -6.45 30.67
N ASP A 332 16.40 -6.54 31.98
CA ASP A 332 15.91 -5.46 32.83
C ASP A 332 16.76 -4.20 32.71
N GLY A 333 16.10 -3.06 32.90
CA GLY A 333 16.68 -1.74 32.75
C GLY A 333 16.41 -1.08 31.39
N TYR A 334 16.69 0.22 31.34
CA TYR A 334 16.45 1.06 30.19
C TYR A 334 17.71 1.79 29.80
N SER A 335 17.94 1.94 28.48
CA SER A 335 19.06 2.69 27.92
C SER A 335 18.77 3.18 26.51
N LEU A 336 19.65 4.04 26.01
CA LEU A 336 19.67 4.46 24.61
C LEU A 336 20.66 3.65 23.76
N GLN A 337 21.19 2.54 24.27
CA GLN A 337 22.20 1.73 23.58
C GLN A 337 21.71 1.23 22.21
N SER A 338 20.45 0.80 22.12
CA SER A 338 19.83 0.37 20.86
C SER A 338 19.82 1.51 19.82
N TYR A 339 19.55 2.74 20.24
CA TYR A 339 19.60 3.93 19.36
C TYR A 339 21.03 4.30 18.97
N GLN A 340 21.98 4.24 19.89
CA GLN A 340 23.40 4.48 19.56
C GLN A 340 23.91 3.46 18.54
N THR A 341 23.57 2.18 18.73
CA THR A 341 23.91 1.13 17.77
C THR A 341 23.21 1.34 16.41
N ALA A 342 21.93 1.70 16.43
CA ALA A 342 21.14 1.95 15.22
C ALA A 342 21.71 3.13 14.41
N ILE A 343 22.01 4.24 15.06
CA ILE A 343 22.56 5.43 14.39
C ILE A 343 24.01 5.20 13.97
N GLY A 344 24.85 4.61 14.81
CA GLY A 344 26.25 4.40 14.52
C GLY A 344 26.50 3.40 13.38
N LYS A 345 25.77 2.27 13.37
CA LYS A 345 25.96 1.22 12.35
C LYS A 345 25.07 1.38 11.12
N LEU A 346 23.88 1.96 11.27
CA LEU A 346 22.83 1.96 10.25
C LEU A 346 22.34 3.38 9.90
N GLY A 347 23.03 4.44 10.34
CA GLY A 347 22.66 5.83 10.07
C GLY A 347 22.51 6.14 8.57
N ARG A 348 23.31 5.49 7.70
CA ARG A 348 23.16 5.60 6.25
C ARG A 348 21.81 5.09 5.76
N SER A 349 21.23 4.07 6.39
CA SER A 349 19.91 3.55 6.02
C SER A 349 18.80 4.56 6.33
N ILE A 350 18.95 5.36 7.40
CA ILE A 350 18.03 6.45 7.74
C ILE A 350 18.10 7.53 6.66
N GLN A 351 19.32 7.94 6.26
CA GLN A 351 19.52 8.92 5.19
C GLN A 351 18.94 8.43 3.86
N ASN A 352 19.21 7.18 3.46
CA ASN A 352 18.70 6.58 2.23
C ASN A 352 17.17 6.57 2.20
N THR A 353 16.50 6.34 3.34
CA THR A 353 15.03 6.33 3.44
C THR A 353 14.41 7.71 3.20
N ILE A 354 15.17 8.78 3.36
CA ILE A 354 14.74 10.14 3.04
C ILE A 354 15.16 10.51 1.61
N ILE A 355 16.42 10.31 1.27
CA ILE A 355 17.00 10.78 0.00
C ILE A 355 16.40 10.05 -1.20
N ILE A 356 16.33 8.70 -1.17
CA ILE A 356 15.85 7.91 -2.31
C ILE A 356 14.37 8.23 -2.62
N PRO A 357 13.43 8.23 -1.65
CA PRO A 357 12.06 8.63 -1.91
C PRO A 357 11.91 10.11 -2.28
N LEU A 358 12.73 11.00 -1.75
CA LEU A 358 12.66 12.42 -2.11
C LEU A 358 13.03 12.65 -3.59
N LEU A 359 14.11 12.03 -4.06
CA LEU A 359 14.48 12.06 -5.47
C LEU A 359 13.38 11.46 -6.36
N ALA A 360 12.81 10.33 -5.94
CA ALA A 360 11.70 9.71 -6.66
C ALA A 360 10.47 10.62 -6.67
N LEU A 361 10.13 11.27 -5.55
CA LEU A 361 8.95 12.11 -5.41
C LEU A 361 8.98 13.32 -6.35
N VAL A 362 10.14 13.97 -6.48
CA VAL A 362 10.30 15.09 -7.43
C VAL A 362 9.96 14.66 -8.85
N VAL A 363 10.49 13.51 -9.29
CA VAL A 363 10.22 12.97 -10.62
C VAL A 363 8.76 12.52 -10.75
N ILE A 364 8.20 11.88 -9.73
CA ILE A 364 6.79 11.45 -9.69
C ILE A 364 5.86 12.65 -9.87
N VAL A 365 6.08 13.75 -9.15
CA VAL A 365 5.22 14.93 -9.24
C VAL A 365 5.28 15.53 -10.65
N LEU A 366 6.47 15.70 -11.21
CA LEU A 366 6.65 16.24 -12.55
C LEU A 366 5.96 15.37 -13.61
N LEU A 367 6.20 14.06 -13.59
CA LEU A 367 5.58 13.13 -14.55
C LEU A 367 4.07 13.02 -14.35
N ALA A 368 3.59 12.98 -13.11
CA ALA A 368 2.17 12.83 -12.83
C ALA A 368 1.34 14.02 -13.32
N VAL A 369 1.84 15.25 -13.15
CA VAL A 369 1.19 16.46 -13.64
C VAL A 369 1.11 16.45 -15.16
N LEU A 370 2.21 16.12 -15.85
CA LEU A 370 2.25 16.01 -17.31
C LEU A 370 1.30 14.92 -17.82
N ILE A 371 1.37 13.71 -17.25
CA ILE A 371 0.53 12.58 -17.65
C ILE A 371 -0.95 12.89 -17.40
N ALA A 372 -1.31 13.46 -16.25
CA ALA A 372 -2.68 13.85 -15.95
C ALA A 372 -3.24 14.83 -17.00
N TYR A 373 -2.43 15.83 -17.37
CA TYR A 373 -2.81 16.79 -18.41
C TYR A 373 -3.02 16.11 -19.78
N LEU A 374 -2.10 15.23 -20.18
CA LEU A 374 -2.22 14.46 -21.43
C LEU A 374 -3.50 13.62 -21.45
N VAL A 375 -3.77 12.88 -20.39
CA VAL A 375 -4.91 11.95 -20.29
C VAL A 375 -6.25 12.67 -20.24
N VAL A 376 -6.32 13.84 -19.59
CA VAL A 376 -7.60 14.57 -19.42
C VAL A 376 -7.84 15.55 -20.55
N ARG A 377 -6.84 16.37 -20.93
CA ARG A 377 -6.97 17.49 -21.87
C ARG A 377 -6.59 17.16 -23.32
N ARG A 378 -5.78 16.10 -23.51
CA ARG A 378 -5.23 15.76 -24.84
C ARG A 378 -5.58 14.34 -25.28
N ARG A 379 -6.82 13.94 -25.05
CA ARG A 379 -7.30 12.58 -25.34
C ARG A 379 -7.10 12.20 -26.82
N ASN A 380 -6.28 11.17 -27.04
CA ASN A 380 -6.08 10.50 -28.33
C ASN A 380 -5.65 9.03 -28.07
N ALA A 381 -5.42 8.25 -29.13
CA ALA A 381 -5.04 6.84 -28.98
C ALA A 381 -3.74 6.65 -28.17
N LEU A 382 -2.72 7.50 -28.38
CA LEU A 382 -1.44 7.39 -27.66
C LEU A 382 -1.56 7.78 -26.17
N THR A 383 -2.34 8.81 -25.86
CA THR A 383 -2.57 9.18 -24.45
C THR A 383 -3.41 8.14 -23.71
N ASN A 384 -4.28 7.40 -24.41
CA ASN A 384 -4.96 6.24 -23.83
C ASN A 384 -3.95 5.10 -23.52
N VAL A 385 -2.95 4.89 -24.39
CA VAL A 385 -1.86 3.95 -24.12
C VAL A 385 -1.08 4.38 -22.86
N VAL A 386 -0.74 5.67 -22.74
CA VAL A 386 -0.08 6.21 -21.53
C VAL A 386 -0.93 5.96 -20.29
N ASP A 387 -2.26 6.17 -20.36
CA ASP A 387 -3.15 5.90 -19.23
C ASP A 387 -3.14 4.42 -18.81
N ILE A 388 -3.21 3.50 -19.77
CA ILE A 388 -3.13 2.05 -19.51
C ILE A 388 -1.77 1.68 -18.91
N LEU A 389 -0.66 2.12 -19.53
CA LEU A 389 0.69 1.84 -19.05
C LEU A 389 0.91 2.36 -17.63
N SER A 390 0.32 3.51 -17.31
CA SER A 390 0.41 4.10 -15.98
C SER A 390 -0.26 3.25 -14.88
N MET A 391 -1.15 2.31 -15.24
CA MET A 391 -1.85 1.45 -14.29
C MET A 391 -1.16 0.09 -14.07
N ILE A 392 -0.34 -0.36 -15.01
CA ILE A 392 0.34 -1.66 -14.90
C ILE A 392 1.12 -1.81 -13.59
N PRO A 393 1.93 -0.82 -13.14
CA PRO A 393 2.70 -0.95 -11.90
C PRO A 393 1.84 -1.08 -10.63
N TYR A 394 0.58 -0.66 -10.69
CA TYR A 394 -0.36 -0.81 -9.58
C TYR A 394 -0.78 -2.27 -9.36
N ILE A 395 -0.75 -3.06 -10.44
CA ILE A 395 -1.16 -4.47 -10.46
C ILE A 395 0.01 -5.37 -10.08
N VAL A 396 1.23 -5.02 -10.47
CA VAL A 396 2.43 -5.85 -10.31
C VAL A 396 2.90 -5.86 -8.85
N PRO A 397 3.07 -7.04 -8.21
CA PRO A 397 3.65 -7.13 -6.88
C PRO A 397 5.07 -6.56 -6.82
N GLY A 398 5.45 -5.98 -5.67
CA GLY A 398 6.75 -5.32 -5.54
C GLY A 398 7.95 -6.22 -5.72
N THR A 399 7.87 -7.44 -5.23
CA THR A 399 8.92 -8.46 -5.43
C THR A 399 9.10 -8.79 -6.91
N VAL A 400 8.00 -8.92 -7.65
CA VAL A 400 8.03 -9.18 -9.11
C VAL A 400 8.67 -8.02 -9.86
N LEU A 401 8.28 -6.76 -9.54
CA LEU A 401 8.89 -5.59 -10.15
C LEU A 401 10.39 -5.50 -9.81
N GLY A 402 10.76 -5.78 -8.56
CA GLY A 402 12.17 -5.81 -8.14
C GLY A 402 12.99 -6.82 -8.93
N ILE A 403 12.50 -8.03 -9.07
CA ILE A 403 13.14 -9.10 -9.85
C ILE A 403 13.25 -8.70 -11.33
N ALA A 404 12.17 -8.20 -11.94
CA ALA A 404 12.19 -7.77 -13.33
C ALA A 404 13.22 -6.67 -13.59
N LEU A 405 13.29 -5.65 -12.73
CA LEU A 405 14.25 -4.57 -12.83
C LEU A 405 15.69 -5.06 -12.63
N LEU A 406 15.91 -5.94 -11.64
CA LEU A 406 17.24 -6.49 -11.39
C LEU A 406 17.75 -7.30 -12.60
N ILE A 407 16.94 -8.22 -13.09
CA ILE A 407 17.30 -9.07 -14.23
C ILE A 407 17.45 -8.22 -15.51
N GLY A 408 16.53 -7.27 -15.75
CA GLY A 408 16.53 -6.45 -16.96
C GLY A 408 17.70 -5.46 -17.06
N PHE A 409 18.20 -5.00 -15.90
CA PHE A 409 19.25 -3.97 -15.84
C PHE A 409 20.57 -4.44 -15.21
N ASN A 410 20.79 -5.74 -15.13
CA ASN A 410 22.03 -6.34 -14.64
C ASN A 410 23.06 -6.64 -15.76
N LYS A 411 22.77 -6.24 -16.99
CA LYS A 411 23.62 -6.46 -18.18
C LYS A 411 23.66 -5.22 -19.06
N PRO A 412 24.72 -5.03 -19.88
CA PRO A 412 24.71 -4.00 -20.92
C PRO A 412 23.48 -4.12 -21.84
N PRO A 413 22.99 -3.01 -22.44
CA PRO A 413 23.66 -1.71 -22.54
C PRO A 413 23.40 -0.77 -21.33
N LEU A 414 22.42 -1.04 -20.46
CA LEU A 414 22.05 -0.16 -19.35
C LEU A 414 22.23 -0.89 -18.02
N LEU A 415 23.46 -0.86 -17.49
CA LEU A 415 23.80 -1.47 -16.22
C LEU A 415 23.54 -0.47 -15.08
N ILE A 416 22.36 -0.53 -14.46
CA ILE A 416 22.00 0.30 -13.30
C ILE A 416 21.73 -0.53 -12.03
N SER A 417 21.79 -1.85 -12.11
CA SER A 417 21.68 -2.72 -10.92
C SER A 417 22.79 -2.40 -9.92
N GLY A 418 22.50 -2.53 -8.63
CA GLY A 418 23.43 -2.22 -7.55
C GLY A 418 23.64 -0.72 -7.28
N THR A 419 23.02 0.18 -8.04
CA THR A 419 23.13 1.63 -7.85
C THR A 419 21.92 2.21 -7.10
N MET A 420 22.04 3.45 -6.62
CA MET A 420 20.89 4.19 -6.07
C MET A 420 19.83 4.45 -7.15
N LEU A 421 20.23 4.57 -8.40
CA LEU A 421 19.34 4.89 -9.51
C LEU A 421 18.26 3.82 -9.72
N ILE A 422 18.60 2.53 -9.64
CA ILE A 422 17.58 1.47 -9.78
C ILE A 422 16.54 1.52 -8.66
N MET A 423 16.94 1.90 -7.43
CA MET A 423 16.03 2.08 -6.30
C MET A 423 15.06 3.25 -6.56
N VAL A 424 15.58 4.38 -7.05
CA VAL A 424 14.78 5.56 -7.41
C VAL A 424 13.81 5.21 -8.54
N VAL A 425 14.27 4.57 -9.61
CA VAL A 425 13.44 4.14 -10.75
C VAL A 425 12.33 3.18 -10.30
N ALA A 426 12.66 2.21 -9.46
CA ALA A 426 11.68 1.27 -8.92
C ALA A 426 10.56 1.97 -8.12
N LEU A 427 10.92 2.94 -7.27
CA LEU A 427 9.97 3.73 -6.51
C LEU A 427 9.12 4.64 -7.41
N ILE A 428 9.73 5.27 -8.44
CA ILE A 428 8.99 6.08 -9.42
C ILE A 428 7.92 5.22 -10.09
N ILE A 429 8.32 4.12 -10.71
CA ILE A 429 7.38 3.25 -11.44
C ILE A 429 6.24 2.84 -10.53
N ARG A 430 6.55 2.36 -9.33
CA ARG A 430 5.57 1.77 -8.42
C ARG A 430 4.60 2.78 -7.81
N ARG A 431 5.02 4.03 -7.60
CA ARG A 431 4.23 5.04 -6.87
C ARG A 431 3.66 6.15 -7.76
N LEU A 432 4.15 6.28 -8.97
CA LEU A 432 3.63 7.23 -9.96
C LEU A 432 2.11 7.13 -10.17
N PRO A 433 1.48 5.93 -10.23
CA PRO A 433 0.03 5.81 -10.40
C PRO A 433 -0.80 6.57 -9.35
N TYR A 434 -0.36 6.62 -8.09
CA TYR A 434 -1.09 7.31 -7.02
C TYR A 434 -1.22 8.81 -7.30
N THR A 435 -0.10 9.47 -7.62
CA THR A 435 -0.09 10.91 -7.92
C THR A 435 -0.79 11.21 -9.25
N ILE A 436 -0.67 10.33 -10.26
CA ILE A 436 -1.42 10.49 -11.52
C ILE A 436 -2.93 10.49 -11.25
N ARG A 437 -3.46 9.50 -10.52
CA ARG A 437 -4.90 9.37 -10.28
C ARG A 437 -5.46 10.54 -9.49
N SER A 438 -4.76 10.98 -8.46
CA SER A 438 -5.15 12.18 -7.70
C SER A 438 -5.14 13.44 -8.57
N SER A 439 -4.11 13.61 -9.40
CA SER A 439 -4.01 14.74 -10.36
C SER A 439 -5.07 14.70 -11.44
N VAL A 440 -5.40 13.51 -11.97
CA VAL A 440 -6.49 13.32 -12.95
C VAL A 440 -7.83 13.67 -12.32
N ALA A 441 -8.10 13.20 -11.11
CA ALA A 441 -9.37 13.44 -10.43
C ALA A 441 -9.65 14.94 -10.22
N ILE A 442 -8.64 15.71 -9.76
CA ILE A 442 -8.82 17.16 -9.59
C ILE A 442 -8.91 17.90 -10.94
N LEU A 443 -8.11 17.50 -11.94
CA LEU A 443 -8.13 18.15 -13.26
C LEU A 443 -9.47 17.94 -13.99
N GLN A 444 -10.15 16.81 -13.76
CA GLN A 444 -11.49 16.57 -14.31
C GLN A 444 -12.56 17.50 -13.73
N GLN A 445 -12.35 18.03 -12.52
CA GLN A 445 -13.26 18.99 -11.88
C GLN A 445 -13.03 20.44 -12.35
N ILE A 446 -11.90 20.73 -12.97
CA ILE A 446 -11.57 22.08 -13.47
C ILE A 446 -12.17 22.25 -14.87
N PRO A 447 -13.08 23.23 -15.10
CA PRO A 447 -13.64 23.48 -16.42
C PRO A 447 -12.58 23.89 -17.45
N MET A 448 -12.68 23.38 -18.66
CA MET A 448 -11.74 23.70 -19.75
C MET A 448 -11.82 25.18 -20.17
N SER A 449 -12.97 25.80 -20.01
CA SER A 449 -13.22 27.21 -20.31
C SER A 449 -12.23 28.18 -19.63
N ILE A 450 -11.68 27.80 -18.46
CA ILE A 450 -10.68 28.62 -17.76
C ILE A 450 -9.37 28.68 -18.56
N GLU A 451 -8.92 27.57 -19.10
CA GLU A 451 -7.73 27.53 -19.98
C GLU A 451 -7.98 28.26 -21.30
N GLU A 452 -9.17 28.06 -21.88
CA GLU A 452 -9.59 28.71 -23.13
C GLU A 452 -9.68 30.25 -22.98
N ALA A 453 -10.20 30.73 -21.85
CA ALA A 453 -10.24 32.16 -21.54
C ALA A 453 -8.82 32.75 -21.44
N ALA A 454 -7.89 32.09 -20.80
CA ALA A 454 -6.50 32.55 -20.72
C ALA A 454 -5.83 32.60 -22.09
N ILE A 455 -6.07 31.61 -22.94
CA ILE A 455 -5.53 31.56 -24.30
C ILE A 455 -6.15 32.70 -25.15
N SER A 456 -7.44 32.96 -24.98
CA SER A 456 -8.14 34.07 -25.66
C SER A 456 -7.61 35.45 -25.25
N LEU A 457 -7.10 35.56 -24.02
CA LEU A 457 -6.41 36.75 -23.52
C LEU A 457 -4.91 36.81 -23.89
N GLY A 458 -4.45 35.95 -24.81
CA GLY A 458 -3.10 35.97 -25.37
C GLY A 458 -2.07 35.12 -24.65
N ALA A 459 -2.47 34.29 -23.68
CA ALA A 459 -1.53 33.34 -23.07
C ALA A 459 -1.21 32.19 -24.04
N SER A 460 0.06 31.81 -24.15
CA SER A 460 0.42 30.57 -24.84
C SER A 460 -0.11 29.34 -24.08
N LYS A 461 -0.32 28.21 -24.76
CA LYS A 461 -0.79 26.96 -24.14
C LYS A 461 0.09 26.49 -22.97
N MET A 462 1.41 26.67 -23.08
CA MET A 462 2.36 26.35 -21.99
C MET A 462 2.22 27.34 -20.83
N LYS A 463 2.02 28.64 -21.10
CA LYS A 463 1.82 29.65 -20.06
C LYS A 463 0.50 29.40 -19.31
N ALA A 464 -0.60 29.07 -20.00
CA ALA A 464 -1.86 28.68 -19.39
C ALA A 464 -1.70 27.42 -18.51
N PHE A 465 -0.97 26.41 -19.00
CA PHE A 465 -0.68 25.20 -18.22
C PHE A 465 0.05 25.50 -16.92
N PHE A 466 1.22 26.16 -16.96
CA PHE A 466 2.04 26.36 -15.76
C PHE A 466 1.47 27.39 -14.77
N HIS A 467 0.81 28.45 -15.25
CA HIS A 467 0.36 29.56 -14.40
C HIS A 467 -1.11 29.44 -13.96
N ILE A 468 -1.90 28.57 -14.60
CA ILE A 468 -3.33 28.44 -14.30
C ILE A 468 -3.64 26.99 -13.92
N THR A 469 -3.44 26.05 -14.85
CA THR A 469 -3.86 24.67 -14.65
C THR A 469 -3.10 24.01 -13.51
N VAL A 470 -1.76 24.08 -13.47
CA VAL A 470 -0.95 23.46 -12.42
C VAL A 470 -1.25 24.03 -11.02
N PRO A 471 -1.31 25.36 -10.81
CA PRO A 471 -1.74 25.92 -9.52
C PRO A 471 -3.13 25.47 -9.08
N MET A 472 -4.10 25.41 -10.00
CA MET A 472 -5.46 24.93 -9.69
C MET A 472 -5.48 23.44 -9.33
N MET A 473 -4.56 22.63 -9.85
CA MET A 473 -4.41 21.21 -9.52
C MET A 473 -3.66 20.97 -8.21
N ALA A 474 -3.10 22.00 -7.56
CA ALA A 474 -2.16 21.87 -6.45
C ALA A 474 -2.66 20.93 -5.32
N SER A 475 -3.94 21.03 -4.93
CA SER A 475 -4.52 20.20 -3.88
C SER A 475 -4.49 18.70 -4.22
N GLY A 476 -4.83 18.34 -5.47
CA GLY A 476 -4.77 16.96 -5.93
C GLY A 476 -3.34 16.44 -6.09
N ILE A 477 -2.43 17.30 -6.58
CA ILE A 477 -1.00 16.97 -6.72
C ILE A 477 -0.41 16.70 -5.33
N ILE A 478 -0.65 17.57 -4.37
CA ILE A 478 -0.16 17.43 -2.98
C ILE A 478 -0.72 16.16 -2.35
N SER A 479 -2.03 15.91 -2.46
CA SER A 479 -2.65 14.69 -1.91
C SER A 479 -2.03 13.41 -2.49
N GLY A 480 -1.84 13.35 -3.81
CA GLY A 480 -1.19 12.21 -4.46
C GLY A 480 0.29 12.08 -4.09
N ALA A 481 1.01 13.19 -3.96
CA ALA A 481 2.41 13.22 -3.52
C ALA A 481 2.58 12.70 -2.09
N ILE A 482 1.68 13.07 -1.17
CA ILE A 482 1.65 12.57 0.22
C ILE A 482 1.50 11.06 0.23
N LEU A 483 0.52 10.54 -0.50
CA LEU A 483 0.27 9.10 -0.56
C LEU A 483 1.46 8.35 -1.16
N SER A 484 2.06 8.88 -2.22
CA SER A 484 3.28 8.34 -2.80
C SER A 484 4.45 8.35 -1.81
N TRP A 485 4.68 9.47 -1.12
CA TRP A 485 5.75 9.61 -0.12
C TRP A 485 5.65 8.58 1.00
N VAL A 486 4.50 8.51 1.68
CA VAL A 486 4.29 7.62 2.83
C VAL A 486 4.47 6.15 2.43
N THR A 487 3.96 5.79 1.25
CA THR A 487 4.11 4.42 0.75
C THR A 487 5.52 4.11 0.24
N MET A 488 6.32 5.11 -0.16
CA MET A 488 7.74 4.92 -0.53
C MET A 488 8.64 4.72 0.68
N ILE A 489 8.49 5.50 1.75
CA ILE A 489 9.34 5.35 2.94
C ILE A 489 9.12 4.01 3.64
N SER A 490 7.93 3.41 3.51
CA SER A 490 7.59 2.10 4.08
C SER A 490 7.79 0.92 3.12
N GLU A 491 8.39 1.16 1.94
CA GLU A 491 8.56 0.12 0.92
C GLU A 491 9.63 -0.90 1.31
N LEU A 492 9.23 -2.18 1.39
CA LEU A 492 10.13 -3.30 1.63
C LEU A 492 10.22 -4.24 0.42
N SER A 493 9.07 -4.59 -0.19
CA SER A 493 8.97 -5.70 -1.14
C SER A 493 9.88 -5.56 -2.37
N THR A 494 9.98 -4.34 -2.91
CA THR A 494 10.88 -4.04 -4.05
C THR A 494 12.29 -3.76 -3.54
N ALA A 495 12.40 -3.03 -2.42
CA ALA A 495 13.68 -2.62 -1.86
C ALA A 495 14.54 -3.81 -1.42
N ILE A 496 13.94 -4.89 -0.88
CA ILE A 496 14.65 -6.09 -0.43
C ILE A 496 15.30 -6.88 -1.58
N ILE A 497 14.84 -6.70 -2.81
CA ILE A 497 15.42 -7.31 -4.01
C ILE A 497 16.55 -6.47 -4.59
N LEU A 498 16.42 -5.13 -4.52
CA LEU A 498 17.30 -4.20 -5.25
C LEU A 498 18.41 -3.58 -4.41
N TYR A 499 18.32 -3.70 -3.07
CA TYR A 499 19.27 -3.01 -2.19
C TYR A 499 20.68 -3.58 -2.28
N THR A 500 21.64 -2.73 -1.97
CA THR A 500 23.03 -3.08 -1.69
C THR A 500 23.43 -2.52 -0.33
N GLY A 501 24.60 -2.85 0.18
CA GLY A 501 25.12 -2.26 1.42
C GLY A 501 25.14 -0.73 1.43
N LYS A 502 25.27 -0.11 0.24
CA LYS A 502 25.29 1.36 0.08
C LYS A 502 23.90 1.99 -0.05
N THR A 503 22.91 1.26 -0.55
CA THR A 503 21.55 1.75 -0.85
C THR A 503 20.49 1.20 0.09
N LYS A 504 20.89 0.47 1.15
CA LYS A 504 19.98 -0.10 2.15
C LYS A 504 19.10 0.98 2.76
N THR A 505 17.77 0.78 2.71
CA THR A 505 16.78 1.63 3.35
C THR A 505 16.51 1.19 4.79
N LEU A 506 15.85 2.04 5.56
CA LEU A 506 15.49 1.76 6.95
C LEU A 506 14.59 0.52 7.06
N THR A 507 13.63 0.35 6.14
CA THR A 507 12.76 -0.83 6.08
C THR A 507 13.55 -2.13 5.91
N VAL A 508 14.51 -2.15 5.00
CA VAL A 508 15.41 -3.30 4.78
C VAL A 508 16.33 -3.50 6.00
N ALA A 509 16.80 -2.41 6.62
CA ALA A 509 17.63 -2.51 7.83
C ALA A 509 16.87 -3.14 9.00
N ILE A 510 15.63 -2.68 9.26
CA ILE A 510 14.77 -3.26 10.29
C ILE A 510 14.56 -4.75 10.02
N TYR A 511 14.15 -5.11 8.79
CA TYR A 511 13.94 -6.51 8.40
C TYR A 511 15.19 -7.36 8.65
N THR A 512 16.36 -6.88 8.20
CA THR A 512 17.61 -7.63 8.39
C THR A 512 18.01 -7.78 9.87
N GLU A 513 17.78 -6.76 10.71
CA GLU A 513 18.06 -6.84 12.14
C GLU A 513 17.07 -7.77 12.87
N VAL A 514 15.80 -7.81 12.47
CA VAL A 514 14.83 -8.78 13.00
C VAL A 514 15.25 -10.22 12.67
N ILE A 515 15.61 -10.50 11.41
CA ILE A 515 16.06 -11.85 11.01
C ILE A 515 17.34 -12.27 11.75
N ARG A 516 18.25 -11.33 12.02
CA ARG A 516 19.46 -11.58 12.82
C ARG A 516 19.17 -11.77 14.32
N GLY A 517 17.97 -11.42 14.77
CA GLY A 517 17.57 -11.45 16.18
C GLY A 517 18.08 -10.25 17.00
N ASN A 518 18.52 -9.17 16.35
CA ASN A 518 18.95 -7.92 17.02
C ASN A 518 17.71 -7.06 17.35
N TYR A 519 16.85 -7.58 18.22
CA TYR A 519 15.51 -7.02 18.47
C TYR A 519 15.52 -5.59 19.03
N GLY A 520 16.48 -5.24 19.87
CA GLY A 520 16.59 -3.86 20.37
C GLY A 520 16.92 -2.85 19.28
N THR A 521 17.92 -3.16 18.43
CA THR A 521 18.26 -2.32 17.28
C THR A 521 17.10 -2.22 16.30
N ALA A 522 16.41 -3.33 16.03
CA ALA A 522 15.22 -3.35 15.16
C ALA A 522 14.10 -2.47 15.74
N ALA A 523 13.86 -2.51 17.05
CA ALA A 523 12.87 -1.67 17.72
C ALA A 523 13.23 -0.18 17.68
N ALA A 524 14.50 0.18 17.88
CA ALA A 524 14.98 1.55 17.76
C ALA A 524 14.81 2.11 16.33
N LEU A 525 15.20 1.33 15.32
CA LEU A 525 15.00 1.70 13.90
C LEU A 525 13.51 1.83 13.54
N SER A 526 12.66 0.93 14.04
CA SER A 526 11.21 0.96 13.84
C SER A 526 10.58 2.21 14.48
N THR A 527 11.05 2.60 15.65
CA THR A 527 10.62 3.83 16.33
C THR A 527 11.04 5.06 15.54
N ILE A 528 12.28 5.12 15.04
CA ILE A 528 12.75 6.20 14.15
C ILE A 528 11.87 6.28 12.89
N MET A 529 11.54 5.14 12.30
CA MET A 529 10.67 5.09 11.13
C MET A 529 9.26 5.58 11.42
N THR A 530 8.68 5.21 12.56
CA THR A 530 7.36 5.69 13.00
C THR A 530 7.38 7.20 13.19
N ILE A 531 8.41 7.76 13.85
CA ILE A 531 8.59 9.19 14.03
C ILE A 531 8.71 9.90 12.68
N LEU A 532 9.52 9.39 11.76
CA LEU A 532 9.66 9.92 10.40
C LEU A 532 8.32 9.96 9.66
N THR A 533 7.53 8.89 9.77
CA THR A 533 6.21 8.80 9.15
C THR A 533 5.25 9.83 9.73
N VAL A 534 5.19 9.94 11.07
CA VAL A 534 4.31 10.90 11.77
C VAL A 534 4.71 12.35 11.44
N ILE A 535 6.00 12.68 11.48
CA ILE A 535 6.50 14.02 11.11
C ILE A 535 6.12 14.34 9.66
N SER A 536 6.31 13.39 8.73
CA SER A 536 5.94 13.57 7.34
C SER A 536 4.45 13.85 7.19
N LEU A 537 3.59 13.09 7.87
CA LEU A 537 2.14 13.29 7.86
C LEU A 537 1.72 14.67 8.40
N LEU A 538 2.31 15.09 9.52
CA LEU A 538 2.03 16.40 10.13
C LEU A 538 2.50 17.55 9.21
N ALA A 539 3.68 17.42 8.61
CA ALA A 539 4.19 18.42 7.66
C ALA A 539 3.25 18.55 6.45
N PHE A 540 2.82 17.43 5.88
CA PHE A 540 1.91 17.42 4.74
C PHE A 540 0.49 17.90 5.10
N SER A 541 -0.04 17.54 6.28
CA SER A 541 -1.34 18.04 6.76
C SER A 541 -1.33 19.57 6.85
N LYS A 542 -0.24 20.14 7.34
CA LYS A 542 -0.06 21.60 7.40
C LYS A 542 -0.01 22.24 6.00
N LEU A 543 0.67 21.61 5.05
CA LEU A 543 0.74 22.07 3.65
C LEU A 543 -0.63 21.99 2.94
N ASN A 544 -1.48 21.03 3.32
CA ASN A 544 -2.83 20.87 2.75
C ASN A 544 -3.90 21.75 3.44
N GLY A 545 -3.49 22.74 4.24
CA GLY A 545 -4.40 23.67 4.92
C GLY A 545 -5.27 23.05 6.01
N GLY A 546 -4.81 21.97 6.65
CA GLY A 546 -5.52 21.30 7.76
C GLY A 546 -6.77 20.52 7.34
N LYS A 547 -7.02 20.35 6.05
CA LYS A 547 -8.09 19.47 5.58
C LYS A 547 -7.78 18.02 5.96
N ASP A 548 -8.81 17.31 6.43
CA ASP A 548 -8.70 15.86 6.72
C ASP A 548 -7.98 15.14 5.57
N ILE A 549 -6.96 14.36 5.91
CA ILE A 549 -6.28 13.49 4.96
C ILE A 549 -7.30 12.39 4.59
N SER A 550 -8.10 12.67 3.56
CA SER A 550 -8.91 11.62 2.91
C SER A 550 -7.96 10.86 1.98
N LEU A 551 -7.69 9.60 2.31
CA LEU A 551 -6.94 8.66 1.48
C LEU A 551 -7.80 8.18 0.31
#